data_b562d1b1ad516b7185e526b38b456842
#
_entry.id   b562d1b1ad516b7185e526b38b456842
#
_cell.length_a   1.000
_cell.length_b   1.000
_cell.length_c   1.000
_cell.angle_alpha   90.00
_cell.angle_beta   90.00
_cell.angle_gamma   90.00
#
_symmetry.space_group_name_H-M   'P 1'
#
loop_
_entity.id
_entity.type
_entity.pdbx_description
1 polymer ?
#
loop_
_entity_poly.entity_id
_entity_poly.type
_entity_poly.pdbx_seq_one_letter_code
_entity_poly.pdbx_strand_id
1 'polypeptide(L)'
;MKLNDLKAGSKVAIAAPARKMSREQMQCAIDWLMEKGFTPVYDDRLFAEYHIFAGDDDFRAAVLQEYLDDENIEAIWLSKGGYGSIRIIDKLDFTKFMQHPKWIIGFSDTTVFHGKLSRLGCPSLHACMPFCFDMKTIEAKQSLFDVLTGKPLHYEFPAHPLNRLGEMEGEIVGGNLSVLYGMIGSNSFPETEGKILFIEDVDEYIYHIDRMMHGLKRAGKLENLKGLVVGGLTKIHDNEEPFGMSVEEVIAEAVSGHDYPVCFGFPAGHFDNNCAIVFGQKSKIEVTAEKSVFLGNFVH
;
A
#
# COMPACT_ATOMS: atom_id res chain seq x y z
N MET A 1 -12.81 -11.68 4.52
CA MET A 1 -12.30 -11.84 5.92
C MET A 1 -12.31 -10.49 6.61
N LYS A 2 -12.58 -10.42 7.93
CA LYS A 2 -12.41 -9.20 8.73
C LYS A 2 -11.30 -9.45 9.75
N LEU A 3 -10.36 -8.51 9.87
CA LEU A 3 -9.33 -8.52 10.92
C LEU A 3 -9.87 -7.88 12.20
N ASN A 4 -9.26 -8.21 13.33
CA ASN A 4 -9.66 -7.64 14.61
C ASN A 4 -9.23 -6.17 14.72
N ASP A 5 -10.07 -5.39 15.39
CA ASP A 5 -9.73 -4.03 15.80
C ASP A 5 -8.75 -4.08 16.97
N LEU A 6 -7.71 -3.26 16.93
CA LEU A 6 -6.72 -3.16 18.00
C LEU A 6 -7.31 -2.40 19.20
N LYS A 7 -6.89 -2.82 20.40
CA LYS A 7 -7.29 -2.24 21.69
C LYS A 7 -6.07 -1.76 22.47
N ALA A 8 -6.30 -1.05 23.54
CA ALA A 8 -5.21 -0.71 24.47
C ALA A 8 -4.48 -1.98 24.92
N GLY A 9 -3.15 -1.98 24.82
CA GLY A 9 -2.29 -3.13 25.08
C GLY A 9 -2.04 -4.04 23.90
N SER A 10 -2.75 -3.89 22.75
CA SER A 10 -2.51 -4.67 21.54
C SER A 10 -1.05 -4.60 21.11
N LYS A 11 -0.48 -5.74 20.78
CA LYS A 11 0.93 -5.87 20.38
C LYS A 11 1.10 -5.60 18.89
N VAL A 12 1.90 -4.60 18.56
CA VAL A 12 2.27 -4.23 17.20
C VAL A 12 3.75 -4.54 16.97
N ALA A 13 4.05 -5.58 16.19
CA ALA A 13 5.42 -5.89 15.82
C ALA A 13 5.92 -4.89 14.77
N ILE A 14 7.20 -4.52 14.86
CA ILE A 14 7.87 -3.70 13.84
C ILE A 14 8.93 -4.58 13.16
N ALA A 15 8.79 -4.77 11.85
CA ALA A 15 9.66 -5.63 11.06
C ALA A 15 10.30 -4.89 9.89
N ALA A 16 11.51 -5.27 9.52
CA ALA A 16 12.28 -4.68 8.41
C ALA A 16 12.49 -5.69 7.26
N PRO A 17 11.50 -5.89 6.38
CA PRO A 17 11.61 -6.86 5.29
C PRO A 17 12.49 -6.38 4.12
N ALA A 18 12.84 -5.10 4.08
CA ALA A 18 13.51 -4.44 2.96
C ALA A 18 14.78 -3.70 3.41
N ARG A 19 14.81 -2.37 3.26
CA ARG A 19 16.00 -1.56 3.58
C ARG A 19 16.20 -1.40 5.09
N LYS A 20 17.48 -1.28 5.48
CA LYS A 20 17.89 -0.95 6.85
C LYS A 20 17.43 0.44 7.28
N MET A 21 17.27 0.63 8.58
CA MET A 21 16.99 1.94 9.18
C MET A 21 17.66 2.05 10.55
N SER A 22 17.86 3.28 11.03
CA SER A 22 18.45 3.52 12.33
C SER A 22 17.39 3.60 13.45
N ARG A 23 17.86 3.53 14.71
CA ARG A 23 17.00 3.66 15.89
C ARG A 23 16.33 5.04 15.94
N GLU A 24 17.07 6.09 15.59
CA GLU A 24 16.57 7.47 15.58
C GLU A 24 15.40 7.64 14.60
N GLN A 25 15.49 6.99 13.44
CA GLN A 25 14.43 7.03 12.42
C GLN A 25 13.12 6.34 12.86
N MET A 26 13.22 5.45 13.85
CA MET A 26 12.07 4.70 14.38
C MET A 26 11.40 5.34 15.57
N GLN A 27 12.12 6.19 16.33
CA GLN A 27 11.69 6.61 17.66
C GLN A 27 10.30 7.28 17.64
N CYS A 28 10.05 8.17 16.66
CA CYS A 28 8.76 8.84 16.54
C CYS A 28 7.58 7.86 16.37
N ALA A 29 7.78 6.79 15.62
CA ALA A 29 6.74 5.78 15.41
C ALA A 29 6.50 4.92 16.66
N ILE A 30 7.56 4.58 17.39
CA ILE A 30 7.48 3.86 18.68
C ILE A 30 6.72 4.70 19.69
N ASP A 31 7.09 5.97 19.83
CA ASP A 31 6.44 6.90 20.78
C ASP A 31 4.95 7.07 20.45
N TRP A 32 4.62 7.18 19.16
CA TRP A 32 3.24 7.26 18.71
C TRP A 32 2.43 5.99 19.04
N LEU A 33 2.99 4.78 18.84
CA LEU A 33 2.31 3.53 19.22
C LEU A 33 2.00 3.53 20.73
N MET A 34 2.97 3.91 21.56
CA MET A 34 2.78 3.98 23.02
C MET A 34 1.75 5.05 23.41
N GLU A 35 1.79 6.23 22.77
CA GLU A 35 0.79 7.30 22.98
C GLU A 35 -0.63 6.83 22.65
N LYS A 36 -0.78 6.02 21.60
CA LYS A 36 -2.07 5.43 21.19
C LYS A 36 -2.48 4.23 22.06
N GLY A 37 -1.66 3.85 23.03
CA GLY A 37 -1.93 2.77 23.98
C GLY A 37 -1.59 1.37 23.42
N PHE A 38 -0.87 1.27 22.33
CA PHE A 38 -0.39 0.00 21.79
C PHE A 38 0.97 -0.39 22.39
N THR A 39 1.30 -1.67 22.30
CA THR A 39 2.57 -2.21 22.78
C THR A 39 3.48 -2.52 21.58
N PRO A 40 4.52 -1.70 21.30
CA PRO A 40 5.48 -1.99 20.26
C PRO A 40 6.31 -3.22 20.60
N VAL A 41 6.49 -4.12 19.65
CA VAL A 41 7.30 -5.36 19.77
C VAL A 41 8.39 -5.33 18.70
N TYR A 42 9.64 -5.29 19.12
CA TYR A 42 10.82 -5.35 18.26
C TYR A 42 12.07 -5.72 19.08
N ASP A 43 13.12 -6.13 18.43
CA ASP A 43 14.44 -6.37 19.03
C ASP A 43 15.56 -5.79 18.15
N ASP A 44 16.81 -6.03 18.54
CA ASP A 44 17.99 -5.47 17.88
C ASP A 44 18.14 -5.95 16.42
N ARG A 45 17.55 -7.07 16.05
CA ARG A 45 17.54 -7.61 14.68
C ARG A 45 16.88 -6.65 13.68
N LEU A 46 15.95 -5.79 14.14
CA LEU A 46 15.32 -4.74 13.33
C LEU A 46 16.36 -3.77 12.71
N PHE A 47 17.50 -3.59 13.37
CA PHE A 47 18.58 -2.66 12.98
C PHE A 47 19.77 -3.37 12.34
N ALA A 48 19.59 -4.62 11.93
CA ALA A 48 20.63 -5.36 11.23
C ALA A 48 20.98 -4.70 9.89
N GLU A 49 22.22 -4.90 9.46
CA GLU A 49 22.74 -4.30 8.24
C GLU A 49 23.42 -5.34 7.35
N TYR A 50 23.00 -5.38 6.08
CA TYR A 50 23.66 -6.11 5.01
C TYR A 50 23.53 -5.30 3.72
N HIS A 51 24.59 -4.60 3.33
CA HIS A 51 24.54 -3.61 2.25
C HIS A 51 23.45 -2.56 2.51
N ILE A 52 22.45 -2.48 1.61
CA ILE A 52 21.28 -1.56 1.77
C ILE A 52 20.15 -2.16 2.59
N PHE A 53 20.19 -3.47 2.88
CA PHE A 53 19.13 -4.24 3.50
C PHE A 53 19.27 -4.34 5.03
N ALA A 54 18.19 -4.66 5.68
CA ALA A 54 18.13 -4.97 7.12
C ALA A 54 18.50 -6.43 7.41
N GLY A 55 19.68 -6.88 6.96
CA GLY A 55 20.11 -8.27 6.94
C GLY A 55 20.01 -8.90 5.55
N ASP A 56 20.59 -10.09 5.37
CA ASP A 56 20.42 -10.86 4.14
C ASP A 56 18.99 -11.38 3.96
N ASP A 57 18.70 -12.01 2.82
CA ASP A 57 17.33 -12.43 2.49
C ASP A 57 16.80 -13.50 3.47
N ASP A 58 17.64 -14.45 3.89
CA ASP A 58 17.24 -15.52 4.82
C ASP A 58 17.02 -14.96 6.22
N PHE A 59 17.87 -14.06 6.67
CA PHE A 59 17.72 -13.37 7.96
C PHE A 59 16.40 -12.56 8.02
N ARG A 60 16.14 -11.72 7.01
CA ARG A 60 14.91 -10.90 6.97
C ARG A 60 13.65 -11.75 6.91
N ALA A 61 13.68 -12.84 6.11
CA ALA A 61 12.58 -13.78 6.03
C ALA A 61 12.35 -14.48 7.38
N ALA A 62 13.41 -14.97 8.06
CA ALA A 62 13.29 -15.65 9.34
C ALA A 62 12.71 -14.73 10.43
N VAL A 63 13.20 -13.49 10.54
CA VAL A 63 12.69 -12.51 11.54
C VAL A 63 11.21 -12.18 11.27
N LEU A 64 10.84 -11.95 10.01
CA LEU A 64 9.44 -11.67 9.67
C LEU A 64 8.55 -12.89 9.92
N GLN A 65 9.04 -14.11 9.62
CA GLN A 65 8.29 -15.35 9.84
C GLN A 65 7.95 -15.55 11.31
N GLU A 66 8.84 -15.23 12.25
CA GLU A 66 8.56 -15.30 13.68
C GLU A 66 7.33 -14.45 14.05
N TYR A 67 7.25 -13.21 13.54
CA TYR A 67 6.10 -12.32 13.79
C TYR A 67 4.83 -12.77 13.06
N LEU A 68 4.94 -13.35 11.87
CA LEU A 68 3.79 -13.93 11.16
C LEU A 68 3.19 -15.09 11.94
N ASP A 69 4.05 -15.91 12.57
CA ASP A 69 3.66 -17.13 13.30
C ASP A 69 3.21 -16.87 14.75
N ASP A 70 3.59 -15.73 15.35
CA ASP A 70 3.23 -15.42 16.74
C ASP A 70 1.76 -14.95 16.86
N GLU A 71 0.90 -15.79 17.43
CA GLU A 71 -0.51 -15.51 17.64
C GLU A 71 -0.81 -14.34 18.59
N ASN A 72 0.17 -13.93 19.40
CA ASN A 72 0.04 -12.80 20.31
C ASN A 72 0.28 -11.44 19.63
N ILE A 73 0.78 -11.42 18.40
CA ILE A 73 0.95 -10.20 17.60
C ILE A 73 -0.35 -9.93 16.85
N GLU A 74 -0.88 -8.73 16.98
CA GLU A 74 -2.15 -8.31 16.36
C GLU A 74 -1.96 -7.46 15.09
N ALA A 75 -0.77 -6.85 14.95
CA ALA A 75 -0.37 -6.14 13.74
C ALA A 75 1.14 -6.24 13.51
N ILE A 76 1.57 -6.23 12.26
CA ILE A 76 2.97 -6.12 11.86
C ILE A 76 3.11 -4.84 11.03
N TRP A 77 3.83 -3.86 11.57
CA TRP A 77 4.11 -2.59 10.91
C TRP A 77 5.49 -2.64 10.27
N LEU A 78 5.51 -2.64 8.94
CA LEU A 78 6.76 -2.73 8.19
C LEU A 78 7.51 -1.40 8.26
N SER A 79 8.76 -1.45 8.68
CA SER A 79 9.52 -0.28 9.11
C SER A 79 9.86 0.68 7.97
N LYS A 80 10.25 0.13 6.82
CA LYS A 80 10.72 0.88 5.66
C LYS A 80 10.59 0.03 4.40
N GLY A 81 10.25 0.69 3.28
CA GLY A 81 10.24 0.09 1.95
C GLY A 81 11.59 0.27 1.22
N GLY A 82 11.48 0.71 0.00
CA GLY A 82 12.56 1.02 -0.94
C GLY A 82 12.91 -0.13 -1.87
N TYR A 83 13.28 -1.29 -1.40
CA TYR A 83 13.47 -2.53 -2.18
C TYR A 83 13.88 -3.67 -1.25
N GLY A 84 13.35 -4.85 -1.47
CA GLY A 84 13.78 -6.06 -0.78
C GLY A 84 12.66 -7.06 -0.48
N SER A 85 11.41 -6.62 -0.37
CA SER A 85 10.27 -7.49 -0.06
C SER A 85 10.07 -8.59 -1.11
N ILE A 86 10.24 -8.26 -2.38
CA ILE A 86 10.09 -9.22 -3.49
C ILE A 86 11.11 -10.39 -3.41
N ARG A 87 12.25 -10.18 -2.76
CA ARG A 87 13.30 -11.20 -2.62
C ARG A 87 12.96 -12.25 -1.56
N ILE A 88 12.08 -11.92 -0.62
CA ILE A 88 11.78 -12.77 0.54
C ILE A 88 10.36 -13.31 0.56
N ILE A 89 9.42 -12.75 -0.22
CA ILE A 89 8.00 -13.11 -0.16
C ILE A 89 7.74 -14.60 -0.39
N ASP A 90 8.48 -15.23 -1.29
CA ASP A 90 8.34 -16.66 -1.62
C ASP A 90 9.09 -17.58 -0.64
N LYS A 91 9.85 -17.02 0.33
CA LYS A 91 10.47 -17.76 1.44
C LYS A 91 9.55 -17.85 2.67
N LEU A 92 8.46 -17.09 2.69
CA LEU A 92 7.53 -17.00 3.82
C LEU A 92 6.39 -18.03 3.71
N ASP A 93 6.08 -18.67 4.84
CA ASP A 93 4.91 -19.53 5.00
C ASP A 93 3.79 -18.77 5.71
N PHE A 94 2.67 -18.62 5.04
CA PHE A 94 1.49 -17.94 5.58
C PHE A 94 0.48 -18.91 6.24
N THR A 95 0.81 -20.19 6.39
CA THR A 95 -0.13 -21.20 6.91
C THR A 95 -0.64 -20.87 8.31
N LYS A 96 0.27 -20.58 9.25
CA LYS A 96 -0.09 -20.18 10.62
C LYS A 96 -0.69 -18.78 10.66
N PHE A 97 -0.14 -17.84 9.86
CA PHE A 97 -0.70 -16.49 9.73
C PHE A 97 -2.20 -16.53 9.36
N MET A 98 -2.60 -17.40 8.43
CA MET A 98 -4.00 -17.53 8.01
C MET A 98 -4.92 -18.18 9.07
N GLN A 99 -4.36 -18.86 10.07
CA GLN A 99 -5.13 -19.34 11.25
C GLN A 99 -5.37 -18.20 12.25
N HIS A 100 -4.43 -17.27 12.39
CA HIS A 100 -4.48 -16.10 13.28
C HIS A 100 -4.13 -14.83 12.52
N PRO A 101 -4.97 -14.41 11.55
CA PRO A 101 -4.66 -13.31 10.65
C PRO A 101 -4.61 -11.98 11.40
N LYS A 102 -3.64 -11.15 11.02
CA LYS A 102 -3.33 -9.87 11.63
C LYS A 102 -3.05 -8.80 10.58
N TRP A 103 -3.06 -7.54 10.97
CA TRP A 103 -2.74 -6.45 10.06
C TRP A 103 -1.28 -6.50 9.59
N ILE A 104 -1.05 -6.44 8.28
CA ILE A 104 0.23 -6.10 7.68
C ILE A 104 0.11 -4.67 7.17
N ILE A 105 0.96 -3.77 7.68
CA ILE A 105 0.86 -2.32 7.49
C ILE A 105 2.10 -1.80 6.78
N GLY A 106 1.91 -1.00 5.73
CA GLY A 106 2.98 -0.31 5.01
C GLY A 106 2.55 0.11 3.61
N PHE A 107 3.46 0.65 2.81
CA PHE A 107 3.23 1.03 1.42
C PHE A 107 4.52 0.89 0.61
N SER A 108 4.56 1.34 -0.67
CA SER A 108 5.75 1.23 -1.50
C SER A 108 6.13 -0.23 -1.75
N ASP A 109 7.34 -0.64 -1.39
CA ASP A 109 7.84 -2.02 -1.50
C ASP A 109 6.94 -3.06 -0.77
N THR A 110 6.12 -2.61 0.20
CA THR A 110 5.10 -3.43 0.88
C THR A 110 3.99 -3.92 -0.07
N THR A 111 3.85 -3.32 -1.25
CA THR A 111 2.91 -3.76 -2.30
C THR A 111 3.02 -5.26 -2.59
N VAL A 112 4.21 -5.83 -2.45
CA VAL A 112 4.42 -7.28 -2.60
C VAL A 112 3.59 -8.08 -1.59
N PHE A 113 3.56 -7.63 -0.32
CA PHE A 113 2.76 -8.26 0.73
C PHE A 113 1.25 -8.01 0.52
N HIS A 114 0.88 -6.80 0.10
CA HIS A 114 -0.53 -6.49 -0.23
C HIS A 114 -1.06 -7.40 -1.32
N GLY A 115 -0.29 -7.60 -2.39
CA GLY A 115 -0.65 -8.51 -3.47
C GLY A 115 -0.75 -9.97 -3.00
N LYS A 116 0.23 -10.45 -2.23
CA LYS A 116 0.22 -11.81 -1.66
C LYS A 116 -1.00 -12.04 -0.75
N LEU A 117 -1.29 -11.10 0.16
CA LEU A 117 -2.42 -11.21 1.07
C LEU A 117 -3.77 -11.12 0.33
N SER A 118 -3.88 -10.28 -0.70
CA SER A 118 -5.04 -10.25 -1.59
C SER A 118 -5.32 -11.63 -2.21
N ARG A 119 -4.28 -12.34 -2.67
CA ARG A 119 -4.40 -13.71 -3.20
C ARG A 119 -4.86 -14.73 -2.15
N LEU A 120 -4.53 -14.49 -0.88
CA LEU A 120 -4.96 -15.32 0.25
C LEU A 120 -6.35 -14.93 0.78
N GLY A 121 -6.98 -13.87 0.23
CA GLY A 121 -8.26 -13.35 0.72
C GLY A 121 -8.16 -12.66 2.10
N CYS A 122 -6.96 -12.22 2.47
CA CYS A 122 -6.69 -11.51 3.71
C CYS A 122 -6.52 -10.01 3.45
N PRO A 123 -7.21 -9.13 4.19
CA PRO A 123 -6.99 -7.69 4.10
C PRO A 123 -5.60 -7.27 4.55
N SER A 124 -5.14 -6.13 4.03
CA SER A 124 -3.91 -5.48 4.45
C SER A 124 -4.05 -3.96 4.43
N LEU A 125 -3.14 -3.24 5.05
CA LEU A 125 -3.26 -1.80 5.25
C LEU A 125 -2.15 -1.04 4.54
N HIS A 126 -2.49 -0.39 3.41
CA HIS A 126 -1.64 0.63 2.82
C HIS A 126 -1.71 1.88 3.69
N ALA A 127 -0.61 2.24 4.34
CA ALA A 127 -0.51 3.41 5.21
C ALA A 127 0.95 3.81 5.41
N CYS A 128 1.17 4.97 6.05
CA CYS A 128 2.51 5.44 6.39
C CYS A 128 3.28 4.41 7.22
N MET A 129 4.59 4.38 7.03
CA MET A 129 5.53 3.49 7.72
C MET A 129 6.32 4.23 8.81
N PRO A 130 6.97 3.52 9.74
CA PRO A 130 7.85 4.11 10.75
C PRO A 130 8.91 5.05 10.18
N PHE A 131 9.50 4.69 9.03
CA PHE A 131 10.44 5.59 8.33
C PHE A 131 9.77 6.90 7.91
N CYS A 132 10.34 8.04 8.30
CA CYS A 132 9.80 9.39 8.08
C CYS A 132 8.38 9.59 8.65
N PHE A 133 8.04 8.90 9.74
CA PHE A 133 6.72 9.02 10.36
C PHE A 133 6.47 10.41 10.96
N ASP A 134 7.53 11.05 11.46
CA ASP A 134 7.52 12.43 11.97
C ASP A 134 7.03 13.45 10.92
N MET A 135 7.40 13.24 9.64
CA MET A 135 7.03 14.10 8.52
C MET A 135 5.55 13.91 8.06
N LYS A 136 4.88 12.86 8.51
CA LYS A 136 3.51 12.58 8.06
C LYS A 136 2.49 13.53 8.69
N THR A 137 1.49 13.90 7.90
CA THR A 137 0.39 14.78 8.37
C THR A 137 -0.41 14.15 9.50
N ILE A 138 -1.16 14.98 10.22
CA ILE A 138 -2.08 14.51 11.27
C ILE A 138 -3.16 13.61 10.66
N GLU A 139 -3.67 13.96 9.48
CA GLU A 139 -4.69 13.20 8.76
C GLU A 139 -4.20 11.81 8.37
N ALA A 140 -2.96 11.69 7.84
CA ALA A 140 -2.37 10.40 7.51
C ALA A 140 -2.19 9.51 8.75
N LYS A 141 -1.67 10.06 9.85
CA LYS A 141 -1.52 9.35 11.13
C LYS A 141 -2.87 8.95 11.73
N GLN A 142 -3.86 9.85 11.64
CA GLN A 142 -5.20 9.61 12.16
C GLN A 142 -5.91 8.51 11.35
N SER A 143 -5.79 8.51 10.03
CA SER A 143 -6.38 7.49 9.17
C SER A 143 -5.83 6.08 9.47
N LEU A 144 -4.52 5.96 9.74
CA LEU A 144 -3.91 4.73 10.22
C LEU A 144 -4.54 4.27 11.55
N PHE A 145 -4.65 5.17 12.52
CA PHE A 145 -5.23 4.87 13.82
C PHE A 145 -6.71 4.49 13.72
N ASP A 146 -7.47 5.18 12.87
CA ASP A 146 -8.91 4.93 12.69
C ASP A 146 -9.15 3.52 12.13
N VAL A 147 -8.38 3.09 11.11
CA VAL A 147 -8.47 1.71 10.61
C VAL A 147 -8.13 0.69 11.69
N LEU A 148 -7.02 0.89 12.40
CA LEU A 148 -6.58 -0.05 13.43
C LEU A 148 -7.58 -0.18 14.58
N THR A 149 -8.38 0.85 14.83
CA THR A 149 -9.42 0.88 15.88
C THR A 149 -10.84 0.64 15.35
N GLY A 150 -10.98 0.20 14.10
CA GLY A 150 -12.27 -0.21 13.53
C GLY A 150 -13.17 0.94 13.07
N LYS A 151 -12.63 2.16 12.94
CA LYS A 151 -13.40 3.30 12.43
C LYS A 151 -13.43 3.32 10.91
N PRO A 152 -14.51 3.82 10.30
CA PRO A 152 -14.60 4.00 8.85
C PRO A 152 -13.66 5.11 8.37
N LEU A 153 -13.23 5.00 7.11
CA LEU A 153 -12.49 6.04 6.41
C LEU A 153 -13.43 6.88 5.56
N HIS A 154 -13.21 8.19 5.56
CA HIS A 154 -13.93 9.14 4.72
C HIS A 154 -12.95 10.21 4.22
N TYR A 155 -12.74 10.27 2.89
CA TYR A 155 -11.90 11.30 2.27
C TYR A 155 -12.69 12.06 1.22
N GLU A 156 -12.57 13.39 1.23
CA GLU A 156 -13.03 14.26 0.16
C GLU A 156 -11.81 15.00 -0.42
N PHE A 157 -11.71 15.03 -1.74
CA PHE A 157 -10.60 15.70 -2.43
C PHE A 157 -11.08 16.28 -3.77
N PRO A 158 -10.37 17.32 -4.28
CA PRO A 158 -10.78 18.02 -5.50
C PRO A 158 -10.89 17.11 -6.71
N ALA A 159 -11.82 17.43 -7.62
CA ALA A 159 -11.89 16.77 -8.91
C ALA A 159 -10.63 17.06 -9.74
N HIS A 160 -10.20 16.06 -10.51
CA HIS A 160 -9.12 16.19 -11.48
C HIS A 160 -9.69 16.30 -12.90
N PRO A 161 -9.10 17.14 -13.81
CA PRO A 161 -9.64 17.31 -15.16
C PRO A 161 -9.72 16.03 -16.00
N LEU A 162 -8.85 15.06 -15.72
CA LEU A 162 -8.80 13.75 -16.40
C LEU A 162 -9.64 12.67 -15.72
N ASN A 163 -10.43 13.01 -14.70
CA ASN A 163 -11.34 12.06 -14.07
C ASN A 163 -12.38 11.56 -15.09
N ARG A 164 -12.64 10.27 -15.08
CA ARG A 164 -13.82 9.69 -15.72
C ARG A 164 -14.89 9.50 -14.65
N LEU A 165 -15.96 10.31 -14.77
CA LEU A 165 -17.01 10.40 -13.76
C LEU A 165 -17.75 9.07 -13.58
N GLY A 166 -18.25 8.83 -12.38
CA GLY A 166 -19.06 7.66 -12.06
C GLY A 166 -18.88 7.22 -10.62
N GLU A 167 -19.50 6.11 -10.30
CA GLU A 167 -19.43 5.46 -8.99
C GLU A 167 -18.74 4.09 -9.15
N MET A 168 -17.84 3.77 -8.27
CA MET A 168 -17.20 2.45 -8.17
C MET A 168 -17.36 1.90 -6.76
N GLU A 169 -17.79 0.64 -6.68
CA GLU A 169 -17.90 -0.08 -5.42
C GLU A 169 -17.32 -1.49 -5.57
N GLY A 170 -16.39 -1.84 -4.71
CA GLY A 170 -15.74 -3.14 -4.74
C GLY A 170 -14.54 -3.23 -3.81
N GLU A 171 -13.92 -4.40 -3.79
CA GLU A 171 -12.64 -4.55 -3.13
C GLU A 171 -11.58 -3.70 -3.84
N ILE A 172 -10.77 -2.99 -3.04
CA ILE A 172 -9.63 -2.24 -3.57
C ILE A 172 -8.35 -3.08 -3.42
N VAL A 173 -7.57 -3.11 -4.48
CA VAL A 173 -6.26 -3.80 -4.55
C VAL A 173 -5.26 -2.91 -5.28
N GLY A 174 -3.97 -3.18 -5.14
CA GLY A 174 -2.96 -2.42 -5.85
C GLY A 174 -1.79 -1.99 -5.00
N GLY A 175 -1.28 -0.78 -5.21
CA GLY A 175 -0.15 -0.18 -4.53
C GLY A 175 0.80 0.56 -5.47
N ASN A 176 2.10 0.46 -5.20
CA ASN A 176 3.13 1.08 -6.02
C ASN A 176 3.19 0.42 -7.41
N LEU A 177 3.11 1.23 -8.47
CA LEU A 177 2.98 0.75 -9.85
C LEU A 177 4.21 -0.02 -10.32
N SER A 178 5.42 0.45 -10.01
CA SER A 178 6.66 -0.23 -10.41
C SER A 178 6.80 -1.59 -9.72
N VAL A 179 6.36 -1.70 -8.47
CA VAL A 179 6.32 -2.99 -7.76
C VAL A 179 5.26 -3.92 -8.35
N LEU A 180 4.05 -3.42 -8.66
CA LEU A 180 3.00 -4.18 -9.35
C LEU A 180 3.52 -4.71 -10.70
N TYR A 181 4.15 -3.85 -11.49
CA TYR A 181 4.73 -4.25 -12.78
C TYR A 181 5.76 -5.38 -12.60
N GLY A 182 6.63 -5.27 -11.59
CA GLY A 182 7.63 -6.31 -11.27
C GLY A 182 7.03 -7.65 -10.81
N MET A 183 5.76 -7.66 -10.36
CA MET A 183 5.06 -8.87 -9.91
C MET A 183 4.22 -9.54 -10.99
N ILE A 184 4.09 -8.98 -12.20
CA ILE A 184 3.28 -9.59 -13.27
C ILE A 184 3.73 -11.04 -13.53
N GLY A 185 2.79 -11.96 -13.48
CA GLY A 185 3.04 -13.40 -13.66
C GLY A 185 3.44 -14.16 -12.40
N SER A 186 3.61 -13.49 -11.26
CA SER A 186 3.90 -14.12 -9.97
C SER A 186 2.64 -14.45 -9.16
N ASN A 187 2.80 -15.31 -8.15
CA ASN A 187 1.75 -15.64 -7.18
C ASN A 187 1.43 -14.51 -6.18
N SER A 188 2.19 -13.41 -6.23
CA SER A 188 1.98 -12.23 -5.40
C SER A 188 1.25 -11.10 -6.15
N PHE A 189 1.02 -11.22 -7.46
CA PHE A 189 0.22 -10.24 -8.18
C PHE A 189 -1.26 -10.37 -7.80
N PRO A 190 -1.95 -9.30 -7.36
CA PRO A 190 -3.35 -9.37 -6.96
C PRO A 190 -4.26 -9.67 -8.15
N GLU A 191 -5.38 -10.36 -7.91
CA GLU A 191 -6.46 -10.43 -8.91
C GLU A 191 -7.12 -9.06 -9.02
N THR A 192 -7.24 -8.57 -10.26
CA THR A 192 -7.77 -7.22 -10.53
C THR A 192 -9.19 -7.27 -11.11
N GLU A 193 -9.60 -8.38 -11.70
CA GLU A 193 -10.92 -8.53 -12.31
C GLU A 193 -12.05 -8.29 -11.29
N GLY A 194 -12.96 -7.41 -11.64
CA GLY A 194 -14.10 -7.03 -10.78
C GLY A 194 -13.72 -6.23 -9.53
N LYS A 195 -12.50 -5.69 -9.47
CA LYS A 195 -11.98 -4.92 -8.33
C LYS A 195 -11.63 -3.48 -8.72
N ILE A 196 -11.44 -2.63 -7.72
CA ILE A 196 -10.90 -1.29 -7.89
C ILE A 196 -9.37 -1.41 -7.81
N LEU A 197 -8.68 -0.97 -8.86
CA LEU A 197 -7.21 -0.94 -8.87
C LEU A 197 -6.73 0.42 -8.36
N PHE A 198 -5.91 0.42 -7.31
CA PHE A 198 -5.18 1.59 -6.83
C PHE A 198 -3.74 1.54 -7.31
N ILE A 199 -3.24 2.66 -7.86
CA ILE A 199 -1.83 2.82 -8.24
C ILE A 199 -1.28 4.15 -7.74
N GLU A 200 -0.01 4.17 -7.38
CA GLU A 200 0.79 5.35 -7.05
C GLU A 200 2.25 5.07 -7.43
N ASP A 201 3.08 6.09 -7.61
CA ASP A 201 4.53 5.87 -7.80
C ASP A 201 5.37 7.10 -7.46
N VAL A 202 6.70 6.92 -7.41
CA VAL A 202 7.66 7.96 -7.07
C VAL A 202 8.97 7.76 -7.84
N ASP A 203 9.57 8.90 -8.26
CA ASP A 203 10.94 8.94 -8.81
C ASP A 203 11.10 8.11 -10.09
N GLU A 204 10.06 8.15 -10.96
CA GLU A 204 10.01 7.42 -12.22
C GLU A 204 10.05 8.38 -13.41
N TYR A 205 10.49 7.88 -14.57
CA TYR A 205 10.36 8.60 -15.84
C TYR A 205 8.98 8.38 -16.46
N ILE A 206 8.43 9.38 -17.16
CA ILE A 206 7.12 9.29 -17.84
C ILE A 206 7.08 8.08 -18.78
N TYR A 207 8.11 7.87 -19.62
CA TYR A 207 8.16 6.71 -20.52
C TYR A 207 8.17 5.36 -19.78
N HIS A 208 8.66 5.34 -18.54
CA HIS A 208 8.66 4.12 -17.71
C HIS A 208 7.26 3.86 -17.14
N ILE A 209 6.55 4.90 -16.68
CA ILE A 209 5.13 4.82 -16.30
C ILE A 209 4.30 4.30 -17.49
N ASP A 210 4.51 4.84 -18.70
CA ASP A 210 3.85 4.37 -19.93
C ASP A 210 4.10 2.87 -20.17
N ARG A 211 5.36 2.45 -20.10
CA ARG A 211 5.75 1.04 -20.24
C ARG A 211 5.06 0.16 -19.19
N MET A 212 4.98 0.59 -17.95
CA MET A 212 4.34 -0.18 -16.87
C MET A 212 2.83 -0.29 -17.08
N MET A 213 2.15 0.78 -17.47
CA MET A 213 0.72 0.77 -17.80
C MET A 213 0.44 -0.14 -19.00
N HIS A 214 1.25 -0.07 -20.07
CA HIS A 214 1.15 -0.99 -21.19
C HIS A 214 1.49 -2.44 -20.81
N GLY A 215 2.38 -2.66 -19.86
CA GLY A 215 2.66 -3.97 -19.28
C GLY A 215 1.44 -4.58 -18.61
N LEU A 216 0.78 -3.81 -17.74
CA LEU A 216 -0.47 -4.22 -17.09
C LEU A 216 -1.59 -4.47 -18.12
N LYS A 217 -1.75 -3.58 -19.11
CA LYS A 217 -2.73 -3.73 -20.19
C LYS A 217 -2.52 -5.02 -20.97
N ARG A 218 -1.30 -5.29 -21.44
CA ARG A 218 -0.94 -6.51 -22.21
C ARG A 218 -1.09 -7.78 -21.38
N ALA A 219 -0.95 -7.69 -20.05
CA ALA A 219 -1.19 -8.79 -19.12
C ALA A 219 -2.67 -8.97 -18.74
N GLY A 220 -3.60 -8.19 -19.33
CA GLY A 220 -5.03 -8.25 -19.07
C GLY A 220 -5.42 -7.71 -17.68
N LYS A 221 -4.53 -6.96 -17.00
CA LYS A 221 -4.75 -6.52 -15.61
C LYS A 221 -5.56 -5.22 -15.48
N LEU A 222 -5.81 -4.55 -16.60
CA LEU A 222 -6.68 -3.36 -16.69
C LEU A 222 -8.07 -3.70 -17.23
N GLU A 223 -8.32 -4.97 -17.56
CA GLU A 223 -9.62 -5.41 -18.06
C GLU A 223 -10.60 -5.67 -16.90
N ASN A 224 -11.88 -5.41 -17.14
CA ASN A 224 -12.98 -5.71 -16.20
C ASN A 224 -12.80 -5.14 -14.78
N LEU A 225 -12.08 -4.01 -14.63
CA LEU A 225 -12.00 -3.30 -13.36
C LEU A 225 -13.38 -2.71 -12.98
N LYS A 226 -13.62 -2.53 -11.69
CA LYS A 226 -14.71 -1.66 -11.20
C LYS A 226 -14.35 -0.19 -11.27
N GLY A 227 -13.06 0.12 -11.31
CA GLY A 227 -12.51 1.46 -11.44
C GLY A 227 -11.01 1.49 -11.26
N LEU A 228 -10.40 2.60 -11.66
CA LEU A 228 -8.99 2.89 -11.44
C LEU A 228 -8.88 4.11 -10.52
N VAL A 229 -8.07 4.00 -9.47
CA VAL A 229 -7.75 5.09 -8.54
C VAL A 229 -6.27 5.37 -8.63
N VAL A 230 -5.91 6.61 -8.91
CA VAL A 230 -4.54 7.07 -9.04
C VAL A 230 -4.21 7.99 -7.87
N GLY A 231 -3.28 7.54 -7.04
CA GLY A 231 -2.73 8.29 -5.93
C GLY A 231 -1.62 9.23 -6.35
N GLY A 232 -0.67 9.48 -5.45
CA GLY A 232 0.45 10.37 -5.71
C GLY A 232 1.39 9.82 -6.79
N LEU A 233 1.62 10.64 -7.81
CA LEU A 233 2.68 10.47 -8.80
C LEU A 233 3.71 11.56 -8.52
N THR A 234 4.74 11.24 -7.74
CA THR A 234 5.63 12.26 -7.18
C THR A 234 7.05 12.15 -7.74
N LYS A 235 7.73 13.29 -7.89
CA LYS A 235 9.10 13.35 -8.45
C LYS A 235 9.19 12.63 -9.81
N ILE A 236 8.19 12.82 -10.66
CA ILE A 236 8.21 12.26 -12.00
C ILE A 236 9.16 13.05 -12.88
N HIS A 237 9.99 12.35 -13.64
CA HIS A 237 11.00 12.90 -14.52
C HIS A 237 10.59 12.78 -15.99
N ASP A 238 11.08 13.71 -16.80
CA ASP A 238 11.02 13.62 -18.24
C ASP A 238 12.45 13.56 -18.82
N ASN A 239 12.58 13.17 -20.08
CA ASN A 239 13.85 13.15 -20.79
C ASN A 239 14.18 14.53 -21.35
N GLU A 240 15.43 14.70 -21.85
CA GLU A 240 15.84 15.90 -22.59
C GLU A 240 14.92 16.15 -23.80
N GLU A 241 14.57 15.09 -24.54
CA GLU A 241 13.47 15.10 -25.51
C GLU A 241 12.17 14.81 -24.77
N PRO A 242 11.25 15.78 -24.62
CA PRO A 242 10.04 15.61 -23.86
C PRO A 242 9.15 14.50 -24.38
N PHE A 243 8.54 13.72 -23.47
CA PHE A 243 7.58 12.67 -23.84
C PHE A 243 6.32 13.24 -24.52
N GLY A 244 5.98 14.50 -24.22
CA GLY A 244 4.90 15.23 -24.89
C GLY A 244 3.52 15.05 -24.25
N MET A 245 3.42 14.28 -23.16
CA MET A 245 2.22 14.09 -22.36
C MET A 245 2.58 14.18 -20.88
N SER A 246 1.64 14.60 -20.03
CA SER A 246 1.79 14.46 -18.59
C SER A 246 1.64 13.00 -18.17
N VAL A 247 2.11 12.65 -16.98
CA VAL A 247 2.01 11.28 -16.46
C VAL A 247 0.55 10.85 -16.27
N GLU A 248 -0.33 11.78 -15.91
CA GLU A 248 -1.76 11.54 -15.77
C GLU A 248 -2.44 11.29 -17.12
N GLU A 249 -2.02 12.02 -18.18
CA GLU A 249 -2.49 11.79 -19.56
C GLU A 249 -2.08 10.42 -20.06
N VAL A 250 -0.85 9.97 -19.79
CA VAL A 250 -0.35 8.63 -20.12
C VAL A 250 -1.22 7.56 -19.48
N ILE A 251 -1.53 7.69 -18.19
CA ILE A 251 -2.38 6.73 -17.49
C ILE A 251 -3.82 6.75 -18.05
N ALA A 252 -4.39 7.93 -18.30
CA ALA A 252 -5.71 8.08 -18.88
C ALA A 252 -5.81 7.45 -20.28
N GLU A 253 -4.78 7.63 -21.11
CA GLU A 253 -4.70 7.01 -22.45
C GLU A 253 -4.64 5.48 -22.36
N ALA A 254 -3.82 4.92 -21.47
CA ALA A 254 -3.69 3.47 -21.30
C ALA A 254 -5.03 2.78 -21.01
N VAL A 255 -5.94 3.48 -20.32
CA VAL A 255 -7.29 2.97 -19.97
C VAL A 255 -8.43 3.58 -20.80
N SER A 256 -8.11 4.28 -21.90
CA SER A 256 -9.12 4.97 -22.72
C SER A 256 -10.13 4.01 -23.41
N GLY A 257 -9.73 2.76 -23.63
CA GLY A 257 -10.60 1.73 -24.23
C GLY A 257 -11.59 1.05 -23.26
N HIS A 258 -11.66 1.51 -22.01
CA HIS A 258 -12.54 0.95 -20.97
C HIS A 258 -13.52 2.00 -20.48
N ASP A 259 -14.69 1.55 -19.97
CA ASP A 259 -15.79 2.44 -19.54
C ASP A 259 -15.84 2.66 -18.02
N TYR A 260 -15.04 1.96 -17.22
CA TYR A 260 -15.07 2.12 -15.77
C TYR A 260 -14.58 3.51 -15.32
N PRO A 261 -15.05 4.03 -14.17
CA PRO A 261 -14.62 5.32 -13.64
C PRO A 261 -13.11 5.36 -13.35
N VAL A 262 -12.51 6.55 -13.52
CA VAL A 262 -11.09 6.81 -13.19
C VAL A 262 -11.01 8.02 -12.28
N CYS A 263 -10.32 7.86 -11.16
CA CYS A 263 -10.18 8.89 -10.13
C CYS A 263 -8.71 9.21 -9.91
N PHE A 264 -8.29 10.44 -10.23
CA PHE A 264 -6.95 10.95 -9.96
C PHE A 264 -6.91 11.79 -8.68
N GLY A 265 -5.70 11.96 -8.12
CA GLY A 265 -5.48 12.84 -6.98
C GLY A 265 -5.89 12.23 -5.64
N PHE A 266 -6.03 10.91 -5.55
CA PHE A 266 -6.33 10.25 -4.28
C PHE A 266 -5.22 10.54 -3.24
N PRO A 267 -5.55 10.89 -1.97
CA PRO A 267 -4.59 11.34 -0.98
C PRO A 267 -3.80 10.17 -0.34
N ALA A 268 -3.17 9.32 -1.16
CA ALA A 268 -2.26 8.27 -0.72
C ALA A 268 -1.09 8.09 -1.71
N GLY A 269 0.09 7.74 -1.21
CA GLY A 269 1.31 7.55 -1.98
C GLY A 269 2.55 8.17 -1.32
N HIS A 270 3.57 8.50 -2.12
CA HIS A 270 4.86 9.00 -1.64
C HIS A 270 4.88 10.51 -1.36
N PHE A 271 4.00 10.97 -0.47
CA PHE A 271 3.98 12.35 0.05
C PHE A 271 3.55 12.33 1.53
N ASP A 272 3.57 13.50 2.18
CA ASP A 272 3.37 13.56 3.64
C ASP A 272 1.94 13.17 4.05
N ASN A 273 0.94 13.51 3.23
CA ASN A 273 -0.46 13.14 3.47
C ASN A 273 -0.82 11.75 2.89
N ASN A 274 -0.04 10.72 3.20
CA ASN A 274 -0.30 9.34 2.77
C ASN A 274 -1.41 8.71 3.62
N CYS A 275 -2.67 8.99 3.30
CA CYS A 275 -3.85 8.46 3.98
C CYS A 275 -4.00 6.95 3.79
N ALA A 276 -4.58 6.29 4.78
CA ALA A 276 -4.72 4.84 4.82
C ALA A 276 -5.74 4.31 3.79
N ILE A 277 -5.46 3.13 3.22
CA ILE A 277 -6.39 2.36 2.38
C ILE A 277 -6.38 0.92 2.87
N VAL A 278 -7.55 0.34 3.09
CA VAL A 278 -7.65 -1.09 3.39
C VAL A 278 -7.79 -1.87 2.09
N PHE A 279 -6.74 -2.60 1.70
CA PHE A 279 -6.80 -3.51 0.57
C PHE A 279 -7.50 -4.81 0.94
N GLY A 280 -8.23 -5.40 -0.02
CA GLY A 280 -8.98 -6.64 0.19
C GLY A 280 -10.31 -6.45 0.93
N GLN A 281 -10.74 -5.19 1.15
CA GLN A 281 -12.07 -4.85 1.66
C GLN A 281 -12.84 -3.97 0.69
N LYS A 282 -14.17 -4.01 0.78
CA LYS A 282 -15.03 -3.16 -0.04
C LYS A 282 -14.85 -1.70 0.32
N SER A 283 -14.72 -0.90 -0.72
CA SER A 283 -14.70 0.56 -0.66
C SER A 283 -15.66 1.10 -1.71
N LYS A 284 -16.15 2.31 -1.49
CA LYS A 284 -16.98 3.05 -2.42
C LYS A 284 -16.30 4.37 -2.77
N ILE A 285 -16.29 4.71 -4.05
CA ILE A 285 -15.74 5.99 -4.52
C ILE A 285 -16.75 6.60 -5.49
N GLU A 286 -17.13 7.82 -5.21
CA GLU A 286 -17.94 8.66 -6.09
C GLU A 286 -17.05 9.72 -6.73
N VAL A 287 -17.02 9.75 -8.06
CA VAL A 287 -16.23 10.69 -8.87
C VAL A 287 -17.17 11.63 -9.58
N THR A 288 -17.21 12.89 -9.15
CA THR A 288 -18.04 13.94 -9.74
C THR A 288 -17.21 15.00 -10.43
N ALA A 289 -17.84 15.95 -11.10
CA ALA A 289 -17.15 17.08 -11.73
C ALA A 289 -16.57 18.10 -10.72
N GLU A 290 -17.05 18.07 -9.47
CA GLU A 290 -16.65 19.02 -8.43
C GLU A 290 -15.64 18.44 -7.47
N LYS A 291 -15.85 17.17 -7.05
CA LYS A 291 -14.99 16.48 -6.08
C LYS A 291 -15.08 14.97 -6.26
N SER A 292 -14.16 14.27 -5.62
CA SER A 292 -14.23 12.83 -5.40
C SER A 292 -14.42 12.54 -3.92
N VAL A 293 -15.21 11.50 -3.60
CA VAL A 293 -15.48 11.06 -2.24
C VAL A 293 -15.16 9.58 -2.10
N PHE A 294 -14.32 9.25 -1.15
CA PHE A 294 -13.97 7.87 -0.79
C PHE A 294 -14.58 7.48 0.54
N LEU A 295 -15.20 6.32 0.58
CA LEU A 295 -15.66 5.65 1.79
C LEU A 295 -15.01 4.27 1.88
N GLY A 296 -14.30 4.01 2.96
CA GLY A 296 -13.60 2.74 3.19
C GLY A 296 -13.76 2.23 4.61
N ASN A 297 -13.43 0.95 4.82
CA ASN A 297 -13.52 0.30 6.14
C ASN A 297 -14.92 0.46 6.79
N PHE A 298 -15.98 0.47 5.98
CA PHE A 298 -17.34 0.54 6.51
C PHE A 298 -17.90 -0.88 6.71
N VAL A 299 -18.55 -1.06 7.85
CA VAL A 299 -19.28 -2.30 8.17
C VAL A 299 -20.71 -2.15 7.66
N HIS A 300 -21.15 -3.09 6.84
CA HIS A 300 -22.58 -3.23 6.48
C HIS A 300 -23.35 -3.91 7.61
#